data_362a29062ca9cecd30f04af31ae4f6a2
#
_entry.id   362a29062ca9cecd30f04af31ae4f6a2
#
_cell.length_a   1.000
_cell.length_b   1.000
_cell.length_c   1.000
_cell.angle_alpha   90.00
_cell.angle_beta   90.00
_cell.angle_gamma   90.00
#
_symmetry.space_group_name_H-M   'P 1'
#
loop_
_entity.id
_entity.type
_entity.pdbx_description
1 polymer ?
#
loop_
_entity_poly.entity_id
_entity_poly.type
_entity_poly.pdbx_seq_one_letter_code
_entity_poly.pdbx_strand_id
1 'polypeptide(L)'
;MINEADFSALGLSEEMLAAVQAKGFETPTSIQRLTIPRLLSGENDIIAQSQTGTGKTAAFGLPILQQIEPSKEGVQSIILVPTRELAVQAAEELLSYNRERRLSITAIYGGAAMSEQLRRLSRGVDIVVGTPGRVLDHIRRGTLKLDKVRFLVLDEADEMLNMGFVEDVEEIMGHTGEDRRVLLFSATMPERIIRLSEAYMRNTEVLRVESQHLTADLTNQIYFEVREADKFDAMTRIIDIEPDFYGIVFCRTKIGVDEVATRLVAQGYSAEGLHGDVSQAQREKILRKFRDKAVNILVATDVAARGIDVSNLSHVINYSLPQDSESYVHRIGRTG
;
A
#
# COMPACT_ATOMS: atom_id res chain seq x y z
N MET A 1 22.79 26.48 -9.53
CA MET A 1 21.62 26.83 -8.73
C MET A 1 20.90 25.50 -8.48
N ILE A 2 20.91 25.02 -7.24
CA ILE A 2 20.16 23.81 -6.83
C ILE A 2 18.69 24.20 -6.94
N ASN A 3 17.97 23.55 -7.83
CA ASN A 3 16.54 23.79 -8.00
C ASN A 3 15.86 23.20 -6.75
N GLU A 4 15.21 24.00 -5.90
CA GLU A 4 14.52 23.57 -4.67
C GLU A 4 13.44 22.48 -4.92
N ALA A 5 13.18 22.18 -6.18
CA ALA A 5 12.23 21.16 -6.64
C ALA A 5 12.86 19.79 -6.93
N ASP A 6 14.16 19.58 -6.71
CA ASP A 6 14.89 18.35 -7.08
C ASP A 6 15.20 17.48 -5.84
N PHE A 7 15.31 16.16 -6.04
CA PHE A 7 15.72 15.17 -5.02
C PHE A 7 17.10 15.48 -4.40
N SER A 8 18.00 16.15 -5.12
CA SER A 8 19.32 16.54 -4.63
C SER A 8 19.26 17.49 -3.42
N ALA A 9 18.18 18.27 -3.29
CA ALA A 9 17.98 19.18 -2.17
C ALA A 9 17.46 18.49 -0.90
N LEU A 10 17.09 17.20 -0.97
CA LEU A 10 16.46 16.48 0.13
C LEU A 10 17.45 15.82 1.11
N GLY A 11 18.77 15.90 0.85
CA GLY A 11 19.81 15.30 1.70
C GLY A 11 20.08 13.81 1.42
N LEU A 12 19.57 13.29 0.30
CA LEU A 12 19.88 11.94 -0.15
C LEU A 12 21.34 11.81 -0.58
N SER A 13 21.96 10.64 -0.29
CA SER A 13 23.30 10.30 -0.78
C SER A 13 23.32 10.16 -2.31
N GLU A 14 24.52 10.25 -2.90
CA GLU A 14 24.70 10.02 -4.34
C GLU A 14 24.16 8.66 -4.79
N GLU A 15 24.29 7.64 -3.96
CA GLU A 15 23.78 6.29 -4.16
C GLU A 15 22.25 6.27 -4.26
N MET A 16 21.55 6.97 -3.33
CA MET A 16 20.10 7.06 -3.33
C MET A 16 19.59 7.94 -4.48
N LEU A 17 20.31 9.01 -4.82
CA LEU A 17 20.00 9.85 -5.98
C LEU A 17 20.11 9.06 -7.29
N ALA A 18 21.14 8.23 -7.44
CA ALA A 18 21.29 7.35 -8.61
C ALA A 18 20.14 6.33 -8.69
N ALA A 19 19.70 5.79 -7.54
CA ALA A 19 18.57 4.86 -7.49
C ALA A 19 17.24 5.51 -7.91
N VAL A 20 16.99 6.75 -7.46
CA VAL A 20 15.83 7.57 -7.83
C VAL A 20 15.85 7.88 -9.33
N GLN A 21 16.99 8.31 -9.86
CA GLN A 21 17.17 8.64 -11.27
C GLN A 21 16.97 7.42 -12.17
N ALA A 22 17.47 6.24 -11.75
CA ALA A 22 17.29 4.99 -12.47
C ALA A 22 15.82 4.53 -12.57
N LYS A 23 14.94 5.07 -11.71
CA LYS A 23 13.48 4.90 -11.76
C LYS A 23 12.79 5.93 -12.66
N GLY A 24 13.49 6.92 -13.17
CA GLY A 24 12.92 8.01 -13.96
C GLY A 24 12.17 9.05 -13.13
N PHE A 25 12.40 9.10 -11.82
CA PHE A 25 11.80 10.13 -10.97
C PHE A 25 12.60 11.42 -11.08
N GLU A 26 11.99 12.46 -11.61
CA GLU A 26 12.62 13.76 -11.82
C GLU A 26 12.33 14.72 -10.66
N THR A 27 11.09 14.73 -10.19
CA THR A 27 10.63 15.69 -9.18
C THR A 27 10.03 14.96 -7.97
N PRO A 28 10.47 15.29 -6.74
CA PRO A 28 9.88 14.70 -5.54
C PRO A 28 8.45 15.20 -5.32
N THR A 29 7.59 14.30 -4.87
CA THR A 29 6.22 14.64 -4.46
C THR A 29 6.21 15.47 -3.17
N SER A 30 5.07 16.09 -2.86
CA SER A 30 4.94 16.92 -1.65
C SER A 30 5.25 16.12 -0.37
N ILE A 31 4.80 14.85 -0.26
CA ILE A 31 5.09 14.03 0.92
C ILE A 31 6.57 13.66 1.01
N GLN A 32 7.24 13.41 -0.11
CA GLN A 32 8.67 13.13 -0.16
C GLN A 32 9.49 14.35 0.28
N ARG A 33 9.14 15.54 -0.21
CA ARG A 33 9.80 16.82 0.21
C ARG A 33 9.67 17.07 1.70
N LEU A 34 8.53 16.75 2.28
CA LEU A 34 8.28 16.94 3.71
C LEU A 34 8.99 15.88 4.56
N THR A 35 8.96 14.62 4.15
CA THR A 35 9.36 13.50 5.00
C THR A 35 10.85 13.18 4.89
N ILE A 36 11.43 13.15 3.68
CA ILE A 36 12.83 12.72 3.49
C ILE A 36 13.83 13.54 4.31
N PRO A 37 13.85 14.89 4.26
CA PRO A 37 14.81 15.65 5.03
C PRO A 37 14.66 15.47 6.55
N ARG A 38 13.41 15.33 7.05
CA ARG A 38 13.13 15.13 8.46
C ARG A 38 13.56 13.76 8.97
N LEU A 39 13.45 12.74 8.11
CA LEU A 39 13.95 11.42 8.43
C LEU A 39 15.47 11.34 8.44
N LEU A 40 16.13 12.10 7.59
CA LEU A 40 17.60 12.11 7.51
C LEU A 40 18.26 12.94 8.62
N SER A 41 17.65 14.07 9.03
CA SER A 41 18.26 15.02 9.95
C SER A 41 17.68 15.00 11.37
N GLY A 42 16.49 14.44 11.58
CA GLY A 42 15.78 14.48 12.86
C GLY A 42 15.72 13.14 13.57
N GLU A 43 15.30 13.18 14.85
CA GLU A 43 15.10 12.00 15.69
C GLU A 43 13.62 11.81 16.06
N ASN A 44 12.75 12.75 15.70
CA ASN A 44 11.32 12.73 16.03
C ASN A 44 10.59 11.62 15.30
N ASP A 45 9.56 11.09 15.94
CA ASP A 45 8.55 10.27 15.27
C ASP A 45 7.73 11.11 14.32
N ILE A 46 7.24 10.53 13.24
CA ILE A 46 6.55 11.27 12.19
C ILE A 46 5.17 10.68 11.92
N ILE A 47 4.16 11.55 11.95
CA ILE A 47 2.84 11.26 11.36
C ILE A 47 2.78 11.99 10.02
N ALA A 48 2.66 11.23 8.94
CA ALA A 48 2.57 11.76 7.58
C ALA A 48 1.17 11.51 7.01
N GLN A 49 0.36 12.56 6.94
CA GLN A 49 -0.98 12.49 6.40
C GLN A 49 -0.95 12.77 4.89
N SER A 50 -1.18 11.73 4.08
CA SER A 50 -1.26 11.84 2.62
C SER A 50 -2.04 10.67 2.01
N GLN A 51 -2.65 10.89 0.86
CA GLN A 51 -3.42 9.88 0.13
C GLN A 51 -2.54 8.73 -0.40
N THR A 52 -3.18 7.65 -0.88
CA THR A 52 -2.51 6.57 -1.61
C THR A 52 -1.98 7.08 -2.96
N GLY A 53 -0.92 6.44 -3.47
CA GLY A 53 -0.33 6.85 -4.77
C GLY A 53 0.54 8.11 -4.75
N THR A 54 0.74 8.75 -3.60
CA THR A 54 1.54 9.99 -3.47
C THR A 54 3.06 9.76 -3.35
N GLY A 55 3.53 8.51 -3.46
CA GLY A 55 4.95 8.18 -3.33
C GLY A 55 5.42 8.01 -1.88
N LYS A 56 4.55 7.59 -0.96
CA LYS A 56 4.88 7.34 0.46
C LYS A 56 6.01 6.33 0.64
N THR A 57 5.99 5.24 -0.13
CA THR A 57 7.02 4.19 -0.04
C THR A 57 8.43 4.75 -0.26
N ALA A 58 8.62 5.60 -1.25
CA ALA A 58 9.89 6.29 -1.46
C ALA A 58 10.19 7.32 -0.36
N ALA A 59 9.16 7.99 0.18
CA ALA A 59 9.31 8.99 1.23
C ALA A 59 9.91 8.43 2.52
N PHE A 60 9.55 7.21 2.93
CA PHE A 60 10.19 6.55 4.06
C PHE A 60 11.32 5.60 3.64
N GLY A 61 11.20 4.94 2.50
CA GLY A 61 12.12 3.89 2.05
C GLY A 61 13.51 4.41 1.75
N LEU A 62 13.64 5.50 0.98
CA LEU A 62 14.94 6.07 0.62
C LEU A 62 15.77 6.46 1.86
N PRO A 63 15.25 7.25 2.82
CA PRO A 63 16.02 7.61 4.01
C PRO A 63 16.29 6.42 4.94
N ILE A 64 15.40 5.43 5.04
CA ILE A 64 15.65 4.20 5.81
C ILE A 64 16.78 3.41 5.17
N LEU A 65 16.73 3.18 3.85
CA LEU A 65 17.80 2.49 3.13
C LEU A 65 19.15 3.18 3.27
N GLN A 66 19.18 4.51 3.30
CA GLN A 66 20.40 5.29 3.48
C GLN A 66 21.02 5.12 4.89
N GLN A 67 20.19 4.98 5.93
CA GLN A 67 20.60 4.97 7.33
C GLN A 67 20.88 3.58 7.92
N ILE A 68 20.44 2.52 7.22
CA ILE A 68 20.65 1.12 7.65
C ILE A 68 21.88 0.55 6.96
N GLU A 69 22.69 -0.20 7.72
CA GLU A 69 23.82 -0.97 7.19
C GLU A 69 23.50 -2.46 7.18
N PRO A 70 23.98 -3.22 6.17
CA PRO A 70 23.82 -4.68 6.16
C PRO A 70 24.35 -5.30 7.45
N SER A 71 23.51 -6.02 8.16
CA SER A 71 23.84 -6.63 9.45
C SER A 71 23.27 -8.04 9.55
N LYS A 72 23.99 -8.91 10.26
CA LYS A 72 23.49 -10.24 10.63
C LYS A 72 22.88 -10.26 12.04
N GLU A 73 22.86 -9.12 12.74
CA GLU A 73 22.44 -9.02 14.15
C GLU A 73 20.93 -9.01 14.34
N GLY A 74 20.15 -8.81 13.28
CA GLY A 74 18.70 -8.79 13.33
C GLY A 74 18.07 -7.75 12.43
N VAL A 75 16.73 -7.70 12.50
CA VAL A 75 15.92 -6.77 11.73
C VAL A 75 16.06 -5.34 12.27
N GLN A 76 16.46 -4.42 11.40
CA GLN A 76 16.68 -3.01 11.74
C GLN A 76 15.48 -2.13 11.36
N SER A 77 14.66 -2.57 10.39
CA SER A 77 13.42 -1.87 10.06
C SER A 77 12.28 -2.85 9.83
N ILE A 78 11.11 -2.51 10.36
CA ILE A 78 9.86 -3.21 10.09
C ILE A 78 8.84 -2.25 9.52
N ILE A 79 8.19 -2.66 8.43
CA ILE A 79 7.16 -1.90 7.75
C ILE A 79 5.89 -2.74 7.77
N LEU A 80 4.87 -2.25 8.45
CA LEU A 80 3.56 -2.90 8.53
C LEU A 80 2.62 -2.29 7.51
N VAL A 81 1.93 -3.14 6.79
CA VAL A 81 0.97 -2.79 5.74
C VAL A 81 -0.29 -3.65 5.86
N PRO A 82 -1.48 -3.15 5.46
CA PRO A 82 -2.74 -3.87 5.67
C PRO A 82 -2.90 -5.13 4.83
N THR A 83 -2.31 -5.17 3.63
CA THR A 83 -2.55 -6.25 2.68
C THR A 83 -1.27 -6.93 2.21
N ARG A 84 -1.44 -8.17 1.71
CA ARG A 84 -0.33 -8.99 1.18
C ARG A 84 0.28 -8.35 -0.06
N GLU A 85 -0.57 -7.79 -0.90
CA GLU A 85 -0.19 -7.13 -2.14
C GLU A 85 0.70 -5.93 -1.84
N LEU A 86 0.31 -5.09 -0.88
CA LEU A 86 1.14 -3.97 -0.42
C LEU A 86 2.46 -4.43 0.19
N ALA A 87 2.47 -5.56 0.92
CA ALA A 87 3.73 -6.09 1.47
C ALA A 87 4.71 -6.50 0.37
N VAL A 88 4.23 -7.17 -0.67
CA VAL A 88 5.04 -7.55 -1.83
C VAL A 88 5.51 -6.32 -2.59
N GLN A 89 4.59 -5.42 -2.90
CA GLN A 89 4.86 -4.20 -3.66
C GLN A 89 5.87 -3.28 -2.95
N ALA A 90 5.68 -3.00 -1.66
CA ALA A 90 6.61 -2.17 -0.91
C ALA A 90 7.99 -2.83 -0.78
N ALA A 91 8.06 -4.16 -0.62
CA ALA A 91 9.34 -4.87 -0.60
C ALA A 91 10.04 -4.82 -1.97
N GLU A 92 9.32 -5.00 -3.08
CA GLU A 92 9.86 -4.88 -4.44
C GLU A 92 10.33 -3.45 -4.75
N GLU A 93 9.58 -2.45 -4.29
CA GLU A 93 9.96 -1.06 -4.45
C GLU A 93 11.24 -0.73 -3.68
N LEU A 94 11.35 -1.14 -2.41
CA LEU A 94 12.58 -0.99 -1.62
C LEU A 94 13.76 -1.74 -2.26
N LEU A 95 13.56 -2.96 -2.75
CA LEU A 95 14.59 -3.72 -3.46
C LEU A 95 15.07 -3.00 -4.72
N SER A 96 14.20 -2.27 -5.41
CA SER A 96 14.57 -1.51 -6.60
C SER A 96 15.52 -0.33 -6.32
N TYR A 97 15.47 0.24 -5.10
CA TYR A 97 16.39 1.27 -4.63
C TYR A 97 17.67 0.69 -3.99
N ASN A 98 17.65 -0.59 -3.59
CA ASN A 98 18.71 -1.28 -2.82
C ASN A 98 19.85 -1.83 -3.68
N ARG A 99 20.15 -1.26 -4.85
CA ARG A 99 21.09 -1.84 -5.81
C ARG A 99 22.51 -1.97 -5.25
N GLU A 100 23.00 -0.95 -4.57
CA GLU A 100 24.36 -0.87 -4.06
C GLU A 100 24.46 -1.20 -2.56
N ARG A 101 23.38 -0.93 -1.79
CA ARG A 101 23.34 -1.16 -0.34
C ARG A 101 23.39 -2.64 0.07
N ARG A 102 22.91 -3.55 -0.78
CA ARG A 102 22.92 -5.02 -0.55
C ARG A 102 22.21 -5.45 0.74
N LEU A 103 21.23 -4.66 1.20
CA LEU A 103 20.41 -5.01 2.35
C LEU A 103 19.51 -6.21 2.03
N SER A 104 19.30 -7.07 3.02
CA SER A 104 18.38 -8.19 2.91
C SER A 104 16.96 -7.73 3.25
N ILE A 105 16.08 -7.66 2.25
CA ILE A 105 14.69 -7.20 2.38
C ILE A 105 13.76 -8.37 2.11
N THR A 106 12.76 -8.60 2.96
CA THR A 106 11.80 -9.69 2.74
C THR A 106 10.37 -9.27 3.07
N ALA A 107 9.43 -9.78 2.26
CA ALA A 107 8.00 -9.67 2.54
C ALA A 107 7.52 -10.87 3.38
N ILE A 108 6.72 -10.58 4.44
CA ILE A 108 6.11 -11.55 5.36
C ILE A 108 4.60 -11.33 5.40
N TYR A 109 3.82 -12.28 4.87
CA TYR A 109 2.36 -12.15 4.79
C TYR A 109 1.67 -13.50 4.84
N GLY A 110 0.40 -13.50 5.21
CA GLY A 110 -0.42 -14.70 5.29
C GLY A 110 -0.72 -15.28 3.89
N GLY A 111 -0.96 -16.61 3.82
CA GLY A 111 -1.27 -17.31 2.57
C GLY A 111 -0.07 -17.76 1.74
N ALA A 112 1.14 -17.25 2.01
CA ALA A 112 2.38 -17.80 1.49
C ALA A 112 2.90 -18.93 2.39
N ALA A 113 3.76 -19.79 1.83
CA ALA A 113 4.34 -20.92 2.56
C ALA A 113 5.21 -20.44 3.74
N MET A 114 4.86 -20.87 4.95
CA MET A 114 5.60 -20.54 6.17
C MET A 114 7.08 -20.98 6.08
N SER A 115 7.35 -22.15 5.50
CA SER A 115 8.69 -22.71 5.36
C SER A 115 9.63 -21.82 4.55
N GLU A 116 9.13 -21.13 3.53
CA GLU A 116 9.94 -20.21 2.73
C GLU A 116 10.27 -18.95 3.52
N GLN A 117 9.31 -18.39 4.25
CA GLN A 117 9.53 -17.22 5.11
C GLN A 117 10.53 -17.55 6.22
N LEU A 118 10.40 -18.70 6.87
CA LEU A 118 11.38 -19.21 7.86
C LEU A 118 12.79 -19.31 7.28
N ARG A 119 12.92 -19.86 6.07
CA ARG A 119 14.23 -19.98 5.40
C ARG A 119 14.84 -18.62 5.08
N ARG A 120 14.03 -17.61 4.72
CA ARG A 120 14.53 -16.25 4.48
C ARG A 120 14.98 -15.61 5.78
N LEU A 121 14.17 -15.64 6.82
CA LEU A 121 14.48 -15.09 8.14
C LEU A 121 15.74 -15.71 8.76
N SER A 122 15.92 -17.04 8.64
CA SER A 122 17.10 -17.73 9.19
C SER A 122 18.42 -17.36 8.50
N ARG A 123 18.39 -16.77 7.31
CA ARG A 123 19.58 -16.26 6.61
C ARG A 123 20.04 -14.88 7.05
N GLY A 124 19.24 -14.22 7.87
CA GLY A 124 19.40 -12.82 8.25
C GLY A 124 18.66 -11.88 7.30
N VAL A 125 17.89 -10.98 7.88
CA VAL A 125 17.09 -9.99 7.18
C VAL A 125 17.25 -8.64 7.87
N ASP A 126 17.52 -7.59 7.10
CA ASP A 126 17.68 -6.22 7.59
C ASP A 126 16.34 -5.48 7.66
N ILE A 127 15.49 -5.68 6.66
CA ILE A 127 14.18 -5.03 6.55
C ILE A 127 13.09 -6.08 6.32
N VAL A 128 12.06 -6.02 7.16
CA VAL A 128 10.84 -6.81 7.00
C VAL A 128 9.71 -5.90 6.57
N VAL A 129 9.01 -6.26 5.51
CA VAL A 129 7.72 -5.66 5.13
C VAL A 129 6.64 -6.72 5.34
N GLY A 130 5.60 -6.42 6.13
CA GLY A 130 4.66 -7.48 6.44
C GLY A 130 3.26 -7.05 6.83
N THR A 131 2.35 -8.03 6.77
CA THR A 131 0.99 -7.87 7.33
C THR A 131 1.01 -8.23 8.81
N PRO A 132 0.27 -7.48 9.68
CA PRO A 132 0.37 -7.62 11.14
C PRO A 132 0.22 -9.07 11.64
N GLY A 133 -0.84 -9.76 11.30
CA GLY A 133 -1.09 -11.11 11.81
C GLY A 133 0.01 -12.14 11.49
N ARG A 134 0.65 -12.10 10.30
CA ARG A 134 1.76 -13.00 9.98
C ARG A 134 3.07 -12.59 10.65
N VAL A 135 3.32 -11.30 10.77
CA VAL A 135 4.46 -10.79 11.53
C VAL A 135 4.38 -11.26 12.98
N LEU A 136 3.22 -11.11 13.59
CA LEU A 136 2.95 -11.54 14.95
C LEU A 136 3.09 -13.08 15.14
N ASP A 137 2.64 -13.88 14.17
CA ASP A 137 2.85 -15.32 14.16
C ASP A 137 4.34 -15.70 14.19
N HIS A 138 5.19 -14.99 13.43
CA HIS A 138 6.65 -15.18 13.48
C HIS A 138 7.28 -14.71 14.80
N ILE A 139 6.81 -13.61 15.39
CA ILE A 139 7.26 -13.13 16.70
C ILE A 139 6.91 -14.16 17.78
N ARG A 140 5.67 -14.61 17.87
CA ARG A 140 5.20 -15.60 18.84
C ARG A 140 5.92 -16.95 18.71
N ARG A 141 6.39 -17.30 17.52
CA ARG A 141 7.24 -18.50 17.28
C ARG A 141 8.72 -18.26 17.59
N GLY A 142 9.12 -17.05 17.94
CA GLY A 142 10.53 -16.69 18.17
C GLY A 142 11.41 -16.72 16.92
N THR A 143 10.82 -16.74 15.72
CA THR A 143 11.52 -16.77 14.43
C THR A 143 11.78 -15.39 13.84
N LEU A 144 11.15 -14.37 14.41
CA LEU A 144 11.39 -12.95 14.13
C LEU A 144 11.60 -12.22 15.46
N LYS A 145 12.72 -11.54 15.59
CA LYS A 145 13.07 -10.72 16.75
C LYS A 145 13.15 -9.26 16.30
N LEU A 146 12.59 -8.36 17.10
CA LEU A 146 12.48 -6.94 16.79
C LEU A 146 13.23 -6.04 17.76
N ASP A 147 14.07 -6.61 18.62
CA ASP A 147 14.88 -5.89 19.62
C ASP A 147 15.94 -4.94 19.01
N LYS A 148 16.27 -5.12 17.74
CA LYS A 148 17.23 -4.27 16.99
C LYS A 148 16.55 -3.31 16.02
N VAL A 149 15.23 -3.21 16.05
CA VAL A 149 14.47 -2.31 15.17
C VAL A 149 14.74 -0.85 15.52
N ARG A 150 15.24 -0.12 14.53
CA ARG A 150 15.49 1.34 14.58
C ARG A 150 14.34 2.12 13.95
N PHE A 151 13.68 1.53 12.94
CA PHE A 151 12.55 2.15 12.24
C PHE A 151 11.36 1.20 12.21
N LEU A 152 10.24 1.65 12.77
CA LEU A 152 8.95 1.01 12.65
C LEU A 152 8.03 1.89 11.82
N VAL A 153 7.57 1.39 10.67
CA VAL A 153 6.69 2.09 9.76
C VAL A 153 5.31 1.44 9.79
N LEU A 154 4.28 2.25 9.95
CA LEU A 154 2.88 1.88 9.73
C LEU A 154 2.43 2.59 8.46
N ASP A 155 2.26 1.87 7.34
CA ASP A 155 1.75 2.43 6.11
C ASP A 155 0.31 2.00 5.88
N GLU A 156 -0.53 2.95 5.44
CA GLU A 156 -1.99 2.81 5.41
C GLU A 156 -2.56 2.40 6.80
N ALA A 157 -2.15 3.13 7.85
CA ALA A 157 -2.50 2.81 9.21
C ALA A 157 -4.01 2.80 9.46
N ASP A 158 -4.77 3.74 8.87
CA ASP A 158 -6.23 3.78 8.89
C ASP A 158 -6.84 2.48 8.34
N GLU A 159 -6.31 1.96 7.25
CA GLU A 159 -6.77 0.70 6.67
C GLU A 159 -6.46 -0.51 7.54
N MET A 160 -5.28 -0.55 8.19
CA MET A 160 -4.97 -1.62 9.16
C MET A 160 -5.98 -1.63 10.30
N LEU A 161 -6.41 -0.46 10.79
CA LEU A 161 -7.43 -0.36 11.83
C LEU A 161 -8.82 -0.80 11.33
N ASN A 162 -9.21 -0.37 10.12
CA ASN A 162 -10.48 -0.77 9.50
C ASN A 162 -10.57 -2.30 9.28
N MET A 163 -9.42 -2.96 9.08
CA MET A 163 -9.31 -4.41 8.97
C MET A 163 -9.23 -5.13 10.32
N GLY A 164 -9.21 -4.41 11.45
CA GLY A 164 -9.20 -4.99 12.79
C GLY A 164 -7.82 -5.42 13.28
N PHE A 165 -6.73 -4.90 12.71
CA PHE A 165 -5.36 -5.24 13.13
C PHE A 165 -4.80 -4.38 14.27
N VAL A 166 -5.67 -3.65 15.00
CA VAL A 166 -5.22 -2.72 16.07
C VAL A 166 -4.38 -3.45 17.11
N GLU A 167 -4.94 -4.51 17.69
CA GLU A 167 -4.31 -5.29 18.75
C GLU A 167 -3.02 -5.97 18.27
N ASP A 168 -3.02 -6.46 17.02
CA ASP A 168 -1.82 -7.07 16.42
C ASP A 168 -0.70 -6.03 16.26
N VAL A 169 -1.03 -4.81 15.82
CA VAL A 169 -0.07 -3.70 15.65
C VAL A 169 0.48 -3.29 17.01
N GLU A 170 -0.37 -3.11 18.02
CA GLU A 170 0.04 -2.76 19.39
C GLU A 170 0.97 -3.82 19.99
N GLU A 171 0.65 -5.10 19.83
CA GLU A 171 1.50 -6.20 20.30
C GLU A 171 2.87 -6.19 19.59
N ILE A 172 2.89 -5.99 18.26
CA ILE A 172 4.15 -5.87 17.50
C ILE A 172 4.98 -4.68 17.99
N MET A 173 4.36 -3.52 18.20
CA MET A 173 5.03 -2.33 18.73
C MET A 173 5.65 -2.59 20.11
N GLY A 174 4.98 -3.36 20.96
CA GLY A 174 5.49 -3.78 22.26
C GLY A 174 6.73 -4.68 22.21
N HIS A 175 6.98 -5.36 21.10
CA HIS A 175 8.17 -6.19 20.90
C HIS A 175 9.38 -5.44 20.32
N THR A 176 9.23 -4.19 19.91
CA THR A 176 10.34 -3.35 19.42
C THR A 176 10.99 -2.58 20.57
N GLY A 177 12.30 -2.32 20.46
CA GLY A 177 13.04 -1.54 21.46
C GLY A 177 12.50 -0.12 21.65
N GLU A 178 12.83 0.50 22.78
CA GLU A 178 12.38 1.85 23.09
C GLU A 178 13.03 2.93 22.22
N ASP A 179 14.23 2.73 21.74
CA ASP A 179 15.00 3.70 20.94
C ASP A 179 14.61 3.72 19.45
N ARG A 180 13.53 3.02 19.07
CA ARG A 180 13.01 3.05 17.70
C ARG A 180 12.39 4.38 17.35
N ARG A 181 12.44 4.74 16.08
CA ARG A 181 11.58 5.79 15.49
C ARG A 181 10.34 5.16 14.88
N VAL A 182 9.21 5.78 15.13
CA VAL A 182 7.91 5.35 14.59
C VAL A 182 7.48 6.32 13.49
N LEU A 183 7.13 5.77 12.34
CA LEU A 183 6.66 6.52 11.17
C LEU A 183 5.26 6.03 10.83
N LEU A 184 4.27 6.90 10.94
CA LEU A 184 2.88 6.58 10.70
C LEU A 184 2.41 7.32 9.45
N PHE A 185 2.08 6.57 8.41
CA PHE A 185 1.50 7.07 7.17
C PHE A 185 0.03 6.68 7.09
N SER A 186 -0.84 7.66 6.89
CA SER A 186 -2.29 7.46 6.85
C SER A 186 -2.95 8.49 5.95
N ALA A 187 -4.04 8.13 5.28
CA ALA A 187 -4.85 9.10 4.55
C ALA A 187 -5.76 9.87 5.50
N THR A 188 -6.28 9.20 6.52
CA THR A 188 -7.19 9.75 7.52
C THR A 188 -6.61 9.62 8.93
N MET A 189 -7.14 10.42 9.87
CA MET A 189 -6.72 10.41 11.27
C MET A 189 -7.93 10.17 12.20
N PRO A 190 -8.55 8.99 12.14
CA PRO A 190 -9.63 8.65 13.06
C PRO A 190 -9.10 8.59 14.51
N GLU A 191 -9.99 8.72 15.48
CA GLU A 191 -9.64 8.78 16.91
C GLU A 191 -8.76 7.61 17.37
N ARG A 192 -8.95 6.42 16.79
CA ARG A 192 -8.13 5.23 17.10
C ARG A 192 -6.67 5.40 16.68
N ILE A 193 -6.39 6.02 15.51
CA ILE A 193 -5.02 6.34 15.06
C ILE A 193 -4.39 7.36 16.02
N ILE A 194 -5.15 8.37 16.41
CA ILE A 194 -4.67 9.39 17.35
C ILE A 194 -4.27 8.71 18.68
N ARG A 195 -5.12 7.86 19.23
CA ARG A 195 -4.81 7.10 20.46
C ARG A 195 -3.57 6.21 20.31
N LEU A 196 -3.43 5.51 19.18
CA LEU A 196 -2.25 4.70 18.90
C LEU A 196 -0.98 5.57 18.88
N SER A 197 -1.04 6.72 18.22
CA SER A 197 0.10 7.63 18.16
C SER A 197 0.46 8.20 19.52
N GLU A 198 -0.51 8.60 20.33
CA GLU A 198 -0.29 9.11 21.70
C GLU A 198 0.31 8.05 22.63
N ALA A 199 -0.05 6.78 22.46
CA ALA A 199 0.43 5.67 23.30
C ALA A 199 1.86 5.21 22.94
N TYR A 200 2.23 5.25 21.67
CA TYR A 200 3.44 4.57 21.17
C TYR A 200 4.47 5.46 20.48
N MET A 201 4.14 6.73 20.18
CA MET A 201 5.03 7.67 19.49
C MET A 201 5.55 8.74 20.44
N ARG A 202 6.76 9.26 20.15
CA ARG A 202 7.47 10.24 20.99
C ARG A 202 7.87 11.46 20.18
N ASN A 203 7.75 12.63 20.78
CA ASN A 203 8.14 13.90 20.14
C ASN A 203 7.60 14.00 18.70
N THR A 204 6.34 13.66 18.51
CA THR A 204 5.74 13.44 17.20
C THR A 204 5.64 14.73 16.39
N GLU A 205 6.17 14.70 15.16
CA GLU A 205 5.98 15.75 14.16
C GLU A 205 4.87 15.34 13.18
N VAL A 206 3.87 16.20 13.00
CA VAL A 206 2.75 15.94 12.10
C VAL A 206 2.98 16.67 10.79
N LEU A 207 3.16 15.89 9.72
CA LEU A 207 3.32 16.39 8.35
C LEU A 207 2.00 16.21 7.60
N ARG A 208 1.43 17.30 7.14
CA ARG A 208 0.20 17.27 6.34
C ARG A 208 0.51 17.77 4.94
N VAL A 209 0.21 16.96 3.97
CA VAL A 209 0.13 17.43 2.59
C VAL A 209 -1.28 17.99 2.43
N GLU A 210 -1.36 19.32 2.36
CA GLU A 210 -2.61 19.94 1.94
C GLU A 210 -2.91 19.44 0.52
N SER A 211 -3.92 18.60 0.41
CA SER A 211 -4.46 18.24 -0.89
C SER A 211 -5.13 19.48 -1.45
N GLN A 212 -4.41 20.25 -2.27
CA GLN A 212 -4.99 21.40 -2.98
C GLN A 212 -6.15 20.97 -3.89
N HIS A 213 -6.21 19.68 -4.24
CA HIS A 213 -7.33 19.06 -4.94
C HIS A 213 -7.50 17.63 -4.43
N LEU A 214 -8.67 17.30 -3.93
CA LEU A 214 -9.10 15.91 -3.82
C LEU A 214 -8.87 15.28 -5.21
N THR A 215 -8.38 14.05 -5.27
CA THR A 215 -8.30 13.26 -6.53
C THR A 215 -9.60 13.29 -7.32
N ALA A 216 -10.69 13.70 -6.69
CA ALA A 216 -11.98 14.04 -7.27
C ALA A 216 -11.92 15.07 -8.42
N ASP A 217 -10.97 16.02 -8.40
CA ASP A 217 -10.88 17.07 -9.44
C ASP A 217 -10.25 16.55 -10.74
N LEU A 218 -9.50 15.46 -10.69
CA LEU A 218 -8.88 14.82 -11.86
C LEU A 218 -9.78 13.71 -12.45
N THR A 219 -10.83 13.30 -11.72
CA THR A 219 -11.71 12.20 -12.13
C THR A 219 -13.07 12.75 -12.49
N ASN A 220 -13.51 12.53 -13.74
CA ASN A 220 -14.88 12.86 -14.14
C ASN A 220 -15.84 11.88 -13.46
N GLN A 221 -16.73 12.40 -12.60
CA GLN A 221 -17.66 11.61 -11.82
C GLN A 221 -19.06 11.73 -12.38
N ILE A 222 -19.62 10.59 -12.80
CA ILE A 222 -20.96 10.51 -13.39
C ILE A 222 -21.77 9.49 -12.60
N TYR A 223 -23.04 9.75 -12.35
CA TYR A 223 -23.96 8.78 -11.75
C TYR A 223 -25.18 8.55 -12.65
N PHE A 224 -25.75 7.37 -12.53
CA PHE A 224 -26.95 6.96 -13.27
C PHE A 224 -28.00 6.44 -12.28
N GLU A 225 -29.20 6.99 -12.36
CA GLU A 225 -30.34 6.45 -11.63
C GLU A 225 -30.98 5.33 -12.44
N VAL A 226 -30.87 4.11 -11.96
CA VAL A 226 -31.37 2.91 -12.66
C VAL A 226 -32.11 1.99 -11.69
N ARG A 227 -33.10 1.24 -12.18
CA ARG A 227 -33.70 0.16 -11.39
C ARG A 227 -32.70 -0.97 -11.19
N GLU A 228 -32.78 -1.69 -10.07
CA GLU A 228 -31.86 -2.80 -9.76
C GLU A 228 -31.83 -3.86 -10.88
N ALA A 229 -32.97 -4.15 -11.51
CA ALA A 229 -33.06 -5.08 -12.64
C ALA A 229 -32.29 -4.64 -13.88
N ASP A 230 -32.15 -3.33 -14.10
CA ASP A 230 -31.52 -2.75 -15.31
C ASP A 230 -30.04 -2.40 -15.07
N LYS A 231 -29.55 -2.54 -13.86
CA LYS A 231 -28.24 -2.08 -13.41
C LYS A 231 -27.08 -2.75 -14.16
N PHE A 232 -27.20 -4.04 -14.42
CA PHE A 232 -26.19 -4.77 -15.17
C PHE A 232 -26.14 -4.33 -16.64
N ASP A 233 -27.31 -4.15 -17.26
CA ASP A 233 -27.39 -3.72 -18.65
C ASP A 233 -26.94 -2.25 -18.81
N ALA A 234 -27.19 -1.40 -17.83
CA ALA A 234 -26.64 -0.04 -17.82
C ALA A 234 -25.11 -0.05 -17.74
N MET A 235 -24.54 -0.89 -16.89
CA MET A 235 -23.09 -1.04 -16.76
C MET A 235 -22.46 -1.55 -18.07
N THR A 236 -23.00 -2.58 -18.69
CA THR A 236 -22.45 -3.13 -19.95
C THR A 236 -22.52 -2.11 -21.09
N ARG A 237 -23.56 -1.28 -21.15
CA ARG A 237 -23.65 -0.20 -22.15
C ARG A 237 -22.53 0.85 -21.95
N ILE A 238 -22.18 1.17 -20.69
CA ILE A 238 -21.06 2.07 -20.42
C ILE A 238 -19.74 1.44 -20.90
N ILE A 239 -19.56 0.16 -20.63
CA ILE A 239 -18.36 -0.58 -21.09
C ILE A 239 -18.28 -0.61 -22.61
N ASP A 240 -19.41 -0.82 -23.30
CA ASP A 240 -19.45 -0.95 -24.77
C ASP A 240 -19.16 0.35 -25.51
N ILE A 241 -19.49 1.50 -24.94
CA ILE A 241 -19.23 2.80 -25.57
C ILE A 241 -17.79 3.28 -25.40
N GLU A 242 -17.01 2.62 -24.55
CA GLU A 242 -15.62 2.95 -24.26
C GLU A 242 -14.67 1.94 -24.92
N PRO A 243 -14.09 2.27 -26.08
CA PRO A 243 -13.32 1.30 -26.88
C PRO A 243 -12.13 0.68 -26.14
N ASP A 244 -11.50 1.46 -25.26
CA ASP A 244 -10.33 1.07 -24.49
C ASP A 244 -10.64 0.86 -23.00
N PHE A 245 -11.83 0.34 -22.70
CA PHE A 245 -12.25 0.13 -21.32
C PHE A 245 -11.26 -0.76 -20.57
N TYR A 246 -10.64 -0.21 -19.55
CA TYR A 246 -9.76 -0.90 -18.63
C TYR A 246 -10.08 -0.42 -17.20
N GLY A 247 -10.79 -1.24 -16.43
CA GLY A 247 -11.37 -0.73 -15.20
C GLY A 247 -11.71 -1.76 -14.14
N ILE A 248 -12.08 -1.22 -12.96
CA ILE A 248 -12.53 -1.99 -11.82
C ILE A 248 -14.03 -1.74 -11.58
N VAL A 249 -14.78 -2.84 -11.38
CA VAL A 249 -16.18 -2.83 -10.98
C VAL A 249 -16.29 -3.22 -9.52
N PHE A 250 -16.70 -2.31 -8.65
CA PHE A 250 -16.83 -2.55 -7.22
C PHE A 250 -18.19 -3.11 -6.85
N CYS A 251 -18.19 -4.31 -6.25
CA CYS A 251 -19.35 -4.97 -5.66
C CYS A 251 -19.20 -5.05 -4.13
N ARG A 252 -20.34 -4.95 -3.40
CA ARG A 252 -20.34 -5.00 -1.94
C ARG A 252 -20.02 -6.38 -1.38
N THR A 253 -20.45 -7.44 -2.04
CA THR A 253 -20.38 -8.83 -1.53
C THR A 253 -19.59 -9.74 -2.47
N LYS A 254 -19.03 -10.82 -1.92
CA LYS A 254 -18.36 -11.87 -2.69
C LYS A 254 -19.31 -12.49 -3.73
N ILE A 255 -20.55 -12.79 -3.32
CA ILE A 255 -21.58 -13.35 -4.20
C ILE A 255 -21.86 -12.38 -5.37
N GLY A 256 -21.98 -11.09 -5.09
CA GLY A 256 -22.18 -10.08 -6.14
C GLY A 256 -20.98 -9.97 -7.09
N VAL A 257 -19.75 -10.19 -6.61
CA VAL A 257 -18.56 -10.27 -7.49
C VAL A 257 -18.67 -11.46 -8.43
N ASP A 258 -19.00 -12.64 -7.91
CA ASP A 258 -19.12 -13.86 -8.71
C ASP A 258 -20.24 -13.76 -9.75
N GLU A 259 -21.41 -13.24 -9.33
CA GLU A 259 -22.56 -13.03 -10.23
C GLU A 259 -22.22 -12.07 -11.37
N VAL A 260 -21.66 -10.92 -11.06
CA VAL A 260 -21.34 -9.89 -12.07
C VAL A 260 -20.23 -10.38 -13.00
N ALA A 261 -19.15 -10.98 -12.45
CA ALA A 261 -18.06 -11.53 -13.26
C ALA A 261 -18.54 -12.65 -14.19
N THR A 262 -19.36 -13.58 -13.68
CA THR A 262 -19.91 -14.69 -14.47
C THR A 262 -20.82 -14.16 -15.61
N ARG A 263 -21.68 -13.17 -15.33
CA ARG A 263 -22.54 -12.57 -16.33
C ARG A 263 -21.75 -11.85 -17.42
N LEU A 264 -20.69 -11.10 -17.03
CA LEU A 264 -19.80 -10.43 -17.98
C LEU A 264 -19.12 -11.44 -18.93
N VAL A 265 -18.53 -12.50 -18.36
CA VAL A 265 -17.90 -13.56 -19.17
C VAL A 265 -18.90 -14.26 -20.09
N ALA A 266 -20.12 -14.53 -19.60
CA ALA A 266 -21.19 -15.13 -20.43
C ALA A 266 -21.62 -14.25 -21.61
N GLN A 267 -21.45 -12.94 -21.52
CA GLN A 267 -21.68 -11.98 -22.60
C GLN A 267 -20.44 -11.70 -23.47
N GLY A 268 -19.32 -12.38 -23.20
CA GLY A 268 -18.11 -12.29 -24.01
C GLY A 268 -17.10 -11.23 -23.55
N TYR A 269 -17.32 -10.59 -22.40
CA TYR A 269 -16.33 -9.66 -21.83
C TYR A 269 -15.14 -10.40 -21.20
N SER A 270 -13.96 -9.78 -21.28
CA SER A 270 -12.76 -10.28 -20.59
C SER A 270 -12.74 -9.81 -19.15
N ALA A 271 -13.42 -10.55 -18.26
CA ALA A 271 -13.61 -10.20 -16.87
C ALA A 271 -13.12 -11.31 -15.92
N GLU A 272 -12.60 -10.92 -14.75
CA GLU A 272 -12.25 -11.82 -13.64
C GLU A 272 -12.80 -11.26 -12.32
N GLY A 273 -13.26 -12.17 -11.44
CA GLY A 273 -13.74 -11.83 -10.10
C GLY A 273 -12.64 -11.94 -9.04
N LEU A 274 -12.59 -10.98 -8.12
CA LEU A 274 -11.61 -10.95 -7.03
C LEU A 274 -12.26 -10.63 -5.69
N HIS A 275 -12.24 -11.59 -4.76
CA HIS A 275 -12.80 -11.47 -3.41
C HIS A 275 -12.04 -12.33 -2.41
N GLY A 276 -12.40 -12.25 -1.12
CA GLY A 276 -11.66 -12.87 -0.03
C GLY A 276 -11.56 -14.41 -0.07
N ASP A 277 -12.45 -15.11 -0.79
CA ASP A 277 -12.42 -16.58 -0.88
C ASP A 277 -11.52 -17.08 -2.03
N VAL A 278 -11.02 -16.20 -2.89
CA VAL A 278 -10.06 -16.54 -3.94
C VAL A 278 -8.72 -16.92 -3.29
N SER A 279 -8.18 -18.09 -3.61
CA SER A 279 -6.88 -18.52 -3.10
C SER A 279 -5.76 -17.57 -3.52
N GLN A 280 -4.69 -17.47 -2.71
CA GLN A 280 -3.60 -16.56 -2.99
C GLN A 280 -2.97 -16.78 -4.38
N ALA A 281 -2.73 -18.03 -4.76
CA ALA A 281 -2.18 -18.36 -6.06
C ALA A 281 -3.10 -17.91 -7.22
N GLN A 282 -4.41 -18.10 -7.05
CA GLN A 282 -5.39 -17.64 -8.04
C GLN A 282 -5.45 -16.12 -8.10
N ARG A 283 -5.42 -15.45 -6.94
CA ARG A 283 -5.41 -14.00 -6.83
C ARG A 283 -4.22 -13.38 -7.57
N GLU A 284 -3.01 -13.89 -7.34
CA GLU A 284 -1.80 -13.44 -8.04
C GLU A 284 -1.90 -13.64 -9.57
N LYS A 285 -2.50 -14.76 -9.99
CA LYS A 285 -2.73 -15.04 -11.41
C LYS A 285 -3.73 -14.05 -12.03
N ILE A 286 -4.84 -13.74 -11.33
CA ILE A 286 -5.84 -12.76 -11.79
C ILE A 286 -5.19 -11.37 -11.91
N LEU A 287 -4.49 -10.92 -10.87
CA LEU A 287 -3.85 -9.62 -10.86
C LEU A 287 -2.77 -9.48 -11.95
N ARG A 288 -2.03 -10.55 -12.22
CA ARG A 288 -1.07 -10.58 -13.34
C ARG A 288 -1.78 -10.42 -14.69
N LYS A 289 -2.83 -11.23 -14.96
CA LYS A 289 -3.62 -11.12 -16.17
C LYS A 289 -4.19 -9.70 -16.37
N PHE A 290 -4.64 -9.07 -15.27
CA PHE A 290 -5.18 -7.72 -15.30
C PHE A 290 -4.08 -6.69 -15.62
N ARG A 291 -2.92 -6.74 -14.95
CA ARG A 291 -1.77 -5.85 -15.25
C ARG A 291 -1.27 -6.02 -16.68
N ASP A 292 -1.23 -7.25 -17.19
CA ASP A 292 -0.82 -7.57 -18.56
C ASP A 292 -1.91 -7.24 -19.60
N LYS A 293 -3.05 -6.66 -19.15
CA LYS A 293 -4.24 -6.34 -19.98
C LYS A 293 -4.82 -7.54 -20.74
N ALA A 294 -4.51 -8.77 -20.31
CA ALA A 294 -5.16 -9.98 -20.79
C ALA A 294 -6.61 -10.09 -20.27
N VAL A 295 -6.93 -9.37 -19.20
CA VAL A 295 -8.26 -9.12 -18.67
C VAL A 295 -8.39 -7.61 -18.53
N ASN A 296 -9.48 -7.03 -19.00
CA ASN A 296 -9.71 -5.60 -18.98
C ASN A 296 -10.78 -5.16 -17.97
N ILE A 297 -11.52 -6.09 -17.38
CA ILE A 297 -12.52 -5.82 -16.34
C ILE A 297 -12.20 -6.64 -15.10
N LEU A 298 -11.87 -5.97 -13.98
CA LEU A 298 -11.72 -6.62 -12.70
C LEU A 298 -12.96 -6.34 -11.85
N VAL A 299 -13.71 -7.37 -11.46
CA VAL A 299 -14.85 -7.23 -10.54
C VAL A 299 -14.36 -7.54 -9.13
N ALA A 300 -14.48 -6.61 -8.18
CA ALA A 300 -13.86 -6.82 -6.87
C ALA A 300 -14.69 -6.27 -5.70
N THR A 301 -14.45 -6.82 -4.51
CA THR A 301 -14.87 -6.18 -3.25
C THR A 301 -13.83 -5.14 -2.81
N ASP A 302 -14.21 -4.16 -1.97
CA ASP A 302 -13.28 -3.17 -1.43
C ASP A 302 -12.04 -3.82 -0.82
N VAL A 303 -12.23 -4.79 0.07
CA VAL A 303 -11.11 -5.49 0.74
C VAL A 303 -10.18 -6.17 -0.26
N ALA A 304 -10.72 -6.74 -1.33
CA ALA A 304 -9.92 -7.42 -2.33
C ALA A 304 -9.22 -6.47 -3.31
N ALA A 305 -9.80 -5.30 -3.55
CA ALA A 305 -9.22 -4.28 -4.43
C ALA A 305 -8.19 -3.39 -3.72
N ARG A 306 -8.12 -3.43 -2.38
CA ARG A 306 -7.11 -2.68 -1.61
C ARG A 306 -5.70 -3.20 -1.91
N GLY A 307 -4.77 -2.27 -2.03
CA GLY A 307 -3.37 -2.59 -2.31
C GLY A 307 -3.10 -3.12 -3.73
N ILE A 308 -4.10 -3.09 -4.62
CA ILE A 308 -3.85 -3.38 -6.03
C ILE A 308 -3.17 -2.16 -6.64
N ASP A 309 -1.90 -2.34 -7.01
CA ASP A 309 -1.20 -1.37 -7.85
C ASP A 309 -1.52 -1.67 -9.32
N VAL A 310 -2.46 -0.92 -9.83
CA VAL A 310 -2.76 -0.89 -11.25
C VAL A 310 -2.88 0.58 -11.64
N SER A 311 -1.93 1.03 -12.42
CA SER A 311 -1.91 2.37 -13.01
C SER A 311 -2.72 2.39 -14.31
N ASN A 312 -3.14 3.59 -14.69
CA ASN A 312 -3.83 3.84 -15.96
C ASN A 312 -5.18 3.12 -16.13
N LEU A 313 -5.94 3.00 -15.05
CA LEU A 313 -7.34 2.62 -15.17
C LEU A 313 -8.10 3.73 -15.90
N SER A 314 -8.87 3.36 -16.91
CA SER A 314 -9.76 4.29 -17.60
C SER A 314 -11.02 4.56 -16.77
N HIS A 315 -11.51 3.56 -16.06
CA HIS A 315 -12.79 3.63 -15.35
C HIS A 315 -12.78 2.92 -14.00
N VAL A 316 -13.52 3.50 -13.08
CA VAL A 316 -13.98 2.84 -11.84
C VAL A 316 -15.51 2.85 -11.84
N ILE A 317 -16.12 1.70 -11.75
CA ILE A 317 -17.59 1.57 -11.67
C ILE A 317 -17.99 1.14 -10.25
N ASN A 318 -18.69 2.00 -9.56
CA ASN A 318 -19.33 1.68 -8.29
C ASN A 318 -20.66 0.95 -8.55
N TYR A 319 -20.60 -0.34 -8.92
CA TYR A 319 -21.79 -1.17 -9.13
C TYR A 319 -22.63 -1.30 -7.86
N SER A 320 -21.99 -1.35 -6.71
CA SER A 320 -22.60 -1.14 -5.40
C SER A 320 -22.01 0.10 -4.76
N LEU A 321 -22.88 0.98 -4.23
CA LEU A 321 -22.42 2.15 -3.49
C LEU A 321 -21.55 1.72 -2.30
N PRO A 322 -20.46 2.44 -2.00
CA PRO A 322 -19.64 2.22 -0.82
C PRO A 322 -20.44 2.51 0.46
N GLN A 323 -19.96 2.00 1.60
CA GLN A 323 -20.63 2.19 2.89
C GLN A 323 -20.40 3.58 3.48
N ASP A 324 -19.31 4.22 3.11
CA ASP A 324 -18.88 5.52 3.61
C ASP A 324 -18.13 6.33 2.54
N SER A 325 -17.94 7.61 2.80
CA SER A 325 -17.27 8.54 1.88
C SER A 325 -15.76 8.24 1.71
N GLU A 326 -15.12 7.66 2.71
CA GLU A 326 -13.71 7.29 2.66
C GLU A 326 -13.48 6.15 1.66
N SER A 327 -14.29 5.09 1.75
CA SER A 327 -14.29 4.00 0.76
C SER A 327 -14.56 4.51 -0.65
N TYR A 328 -15.44 5.52 -0.81
CA TYR A 328 -15.68 6.15 -2.11
C TYR A 328 -14.42 6.80 -2.67
N VAL A 329 -13.74 7.62 -1.87
CA VAL A 329 -12.49 8.30 -2.27
C VAL A 329 -11.40 7.28 -2.63
N HIS A 330 -11.25 6.21 -1.84
CA HIS A 330 -10.29 5.14 -2.10
C HIS A 330 -10.57 4.39 -3.41
N ARG A 331 -11.86 4.21 -3.79
CA ARG A 331 -12.23 3.59 -5.06
C ARG A 331 -11.89 4.48 -6.25
N ILE A 332 -12.33 5.75 -6.23
CA ILE A 332 -12.09 6.69 -7.33
C ILE A 332 -10.61 7.05 -7.49
N GLY A 333 -9.85 7.03 -6.41
CA GLY A 333 -8.39 7.23 -6.42
C GLY A 333 -7.59 6.11 -7.11
N ARG A 334 -8.25 5.16 -7.78
CA ARG A 334 -7.64 4.18 -8.70
C ARG A 334 -7.55 4.71 -10.13
N THR A 335 -8.21 5.82 -10.44
CA THR A 335 -8.15 6.55 -11.71
C THR A 335 -7.54 7.93 -11.48
N GLY A 336 -6.80 8.46 -12.42
CA GLY A 336 -6.21 9.81 -12.38
C GLY A 336 -4.70 9.83 -12.40
#